data_15a9df3a79deb307f3d2ee1e6db45bbc
#
_entry.id   15a9df3a79deb307f3d2ee1e6db45bbc
#
_cell.length_a   1.000
_cell.length_b   1.000
_cell.length_c   1.000
_cell.angle_alpha   90.00
_cell.angle_beta   90.00
_cell.angle_gamma   90.00
#
_symmetry.space_group_name_H-M   'P 1'
#
loop_
_entity.id
_entity.type
_entity.pdbx_description
1 polymer ?
#
loop_
_entity_poly.entity_id
_entity_poly.type
_entity_poly.pdbx_seq_one_letter_code
_entity_poly.pdbx_strand_id
1 'polypeptide(L)'
;RSDVYKRQEKETQRWKLIIRYFGAASELETDEIVITPLLGNYGIADIPQDQIEGFAQNPAVEYIEAPKRLYFAAYEGRQTSCVNPVQNQSPYLFGKGILIACIDSGLDYTHPDFRNEDGSTRILRLWDQSIPGNPPKGYRIGSEYTQEQINRALEANTMAEREALVPSIDTSGHGTAVLGIAAGNGRESQGTERGVAPESSLLVVKLGIRDPNGFPRTTELMQGVDYAIRTAQELQMPVVINLSFGNSYGAHNGTSLLETYLNQAVGYGRVTLCVGTGNEGNRAGHTAGRVRQGENYEAELGIGTYEPAMNLQIWKNYQDQMEISLVHPDGTIIGPLEQTLGTQRYRHAGTQLLIYYGKPSPYSTSQEIYIDFLPTESYIDSGIWRIRLIPRRILQGEFSMWLPGGKTVGEATRFYRPTPETTLTIPSTALSAISVAAYDSRRQSYADFSGRGYTRLPVQIKPDLAAPGVDIRAPRPGGGYQTATGTSFATPFVSGAAALLMEWGIVRGNDPYLYGQKVKSYLINGAKQLPGETEWPNARVGWGTLCTAQSLPEI
;
A
#
# COMPACT_ATOMS: atom_id res chain seq x y z
N ARG A 1 -13.95 15.15 5.11
CA ARG A 1 -13.95 16.62 5.32
C ARG A 1 -12.70 17.08 6.05
N SER A 2 -12.21 16.27 6.91
CA SER A 2 -11.15 16.57 7.86
C SER A 2 -9.76 16.56 7.28
N ASP A 3 -9.50 15.68 6.35
CA ASP A 3 -8.17 15.51 5.77
C ASP A 3 -7.75 16.65 4.82
N VAL A 4 -8.71 17.44 4.37
CA VAL A 4 -8.50 18.48 3.38
C VAL A 4 -7.64 19.64 3.91
N TYR A 5 -7.70 19.89 5.21
CA TYR A 5 -6.97 21.00 5.83
C TYR A 5 -5.55 20.67 6.29
N LYS A 6 -5.11 19.43 6.06
CA LYS A 6 -3.81 18.94 6.55
C LYS A 6 -2.59 19.47 5.82
N ARG A 7 -2.76 20.13 4.65
CA ARG A 7 -1.64 20.68 3.89
C ARG A 7 -2.00 21.93 3.10
N GLN A 8 -1.24 22.99 3.30
CA GLN A 8 -1.24 24.17 2.43
C GLN A 8 -0.04 24.11 1.49
N GLU A 9 -0.28 23.92 0.19
CA GLU A 9 0.66 24.29 -0.86
C GLU A 9 0.20 25.63 -1.46
N LYS A 10 1.14 26.53 -1.75
CA LYS A 10 0.84 27.85 -2.26
C LYS A 10 0.59 27.84 -3.78
N GLU A 11 -0.41 28.60 -4.22
CA GLU A 11 -0.86 29.00 -5.56
C GLU A 11 -2.08 28.22 -6.09
N THR A 12 -3.15 28.96 -6.46
CA THR A 12 -4.44 28.52 -7.03
C THR A 12 -4.70 27.04 -6.90
N GLN A 13 -4.92 26.64 -5.66
CA GLN A 13 -4.70 25.27 -5.26
C GLN A 13 -5.87 24.42 -5.69
N ARG A 14 -5.54 23.45 -6.51
CA ARG A 14 -6.41 22.34 -6.80
C ARG A 14 -6.02 21.14 -5.96
N TRP A 15 -7.03 20.42 -5.51
CA TRP A 15 -6.86 19.19 -4.75
C TRP A 15 -7.42 18.03 -5.56
N LYS A 16 -6.74 16.89 -5.52
CA LYS A 16 -7.31 15.62 -5.91
C LYS A 16 -7.74 14.88 -4.67
N LEU A 17 -9.04 14.63 -4.56
CA LEU A 17 -9.67 14.02 -3.40
C LEU A 17 -10.29 12.69 -3.79
N ILE A 18 -10.24 11.73 -2.89
CA ILE A 18 -10.98 10.48 -3.01
C ILE A 18 -12.41 10.74 -2.55
N ILE A 19 -13.37 10.39 -3.39
CA ILE A 19 -14.78 10.54 -3.05
C ILE A 19 -15.54 9.23 -3.17
N ARG A 20 -16.57 9.12 -2.36
CA ARG A 20 -17.66 8.18 -2.57
C ARG A 20 -18.94 8.97 -2.76
N TYR A 21 -19.72 8.64 -3.78
CA TYR A 21 -20.86 9.44 -4.19
C TYR A 21 -22.01 8.57 -4.68
N PHE A 22 -23.20 9.18 -4.80
CA PHE A 22 -24.38 8.56 -5.37
C PHE A 22 -24.73 9.24 -6.70
N GLY A 23 -25.32 8.48 -7.62
CA GLY A 23 -25.75 9.01 -8.92
C GLY A 23 -24.61 9.02 -9.94
N ALA A 24 -24.78 9.84 -10.98
CA ALA A 24 -23.83 9.97 -12.06
C ALA A 24 -22.72 10.96 -11.69
N ALA A 25 -21.47 10.65 -12.01
CA ALA A 25 -20.33 11.54 -11.79
C ALA A 25 -20.51 12.89 -12.51
N SER A 26 -21.13 12.89 -13.69
CA SER A 26 -21.43 14.10 -14.47
C SER A 26 -22.32 15.12 -13.74
N GLU A 27 -23.14 14.68 -12.79
CA GLU A 27 -23.97 15.54 -11.97
C GLU A 27 -23.16 16.32 -10.91
N LEU A 28 -21.97 15.83 -10.58
CA LEU A 28 -21.04 16.47 -9.64
C LEU A 28 -20.03 17.36 -10.34
N GLU A 29 -19.87 17.22 -11.65
CA GLU A 29 -18.91 18.00 -12.43
C GLU A 29 -19.42 19.42 -12.68
N THR A 30 -18.47 20.35 -12.71
CA THR A 30 -18.66 21.74 -13.16
C THR A 30 -17.53 22.10 -14.10
N ASP A 31 -17.48 23.34 -14.60
CA ASP A 31 -16.36 23.80 -15.43
C ASP A 31 -15.01 23.73 -14.68
N GLU A 32 -15.04 23.77 -13.36
CA GLU A 32 -13.85 23.77 -12.51
C GLU A 32 -13.66 22.47 -11.73
N ILE A 33 -14.70 21.65 -11.56
CA ILE A 33 -14.66 20.38 -10.83
C ILE A 33 -14.71 19.22 -11.82
N VAL A 34 -13.68 18.40 -11.80
CA VAL A 34 -13.54 17.25 -12.69
C VAL A 34 -13.55 15.97 -11.87
N ILE A 35 -14.43 15.02 -12.24
CA ILE A 35 -14.54 13.73 -11.57
C ILE A 35 -14.00 12.63 -12.52
N THR A 36 -13.07 11.82 -12.01
CA THR A 36 -12.70 10.56 -12.64
C THR A 36 -13.44 9.44 -11.91
N PRO A 37 -14.48 8.84 -12.52
CA PRO A 37 -15.23 7.78 -11.85
C PRO A 37 -14.42 6.49 -11.79
N LEU A 38 -14.52 5.79 -10.66
CA LEU A 38 -13.95 4.47 -10.42
C LEU A 38 -15.07 3.46 -10.16
N LEU A 39 -14.71 2.19 -10.04
CA LEU A 39 -15.66 1.12 -9.72
C LEU A 39 -16.37 1.38 -8.39
N GLY A 40 -17.62 0.95 -8.27
CA GLY A 40 -18.34 0.93 -6.99
C GLY A 40 -18.74 2.30 -6.42
N ASN A 41 -19.02 3.30 -7.24
CA ASN A 41 -19.37 4.66 -6.83
C ASN A 41 -18.25 5.41 -6.10
N TYR A 42 -17.02 5.03 -6.35
CA TYR A 42 -15.84 5.79 -5.97
C TYR A 42 -15.39 6.69 -7.12
N GLY A 43 -14.67 7.74 -6.79
CA GLY A 43 -14.11 8.64 -7.79
C GLY A 43 -12.96 9.47 -7.25
N ILE A 44 -12.26 10.09 -8.18
CA ILE A 44 -11.24 11.09 -7.88
C ILE A 44 -11.80 12.45 -8.31
N ALA A 45 -11.96 13.37 -7.36
CA ALA A 45 -12.39 14.73 -7.62
C ALA A 45 -11.18 15.65 -7.70
N ASP A 46 -11.01 16.29 -8.84
CA ASP A 46 -10.04 17.37 -9.02
C ASP A 46 -10.80 18.69 -8.85
N ILE A 47 -10.51 19.41 -7.75
CA ILE A 47 -11.36 20.49 -7.28
C ILE A 47 -10.52 21.66 -6.74
N PRO A 48 -10.89 22.93 -7.05
CA PRO A 48 -10.28 24.09 -6.41
C PRO A 48 -10.54 24.11 -4.90
N GLN A 49 -9.56 24.54 -4.13
CA GLN A 49 -9.61 24.51 -2.67
C GLN A 49 -10.82 25.28 -2.11
N ASP A 50 -11.15 26.41 -2.68
CA ASP A 50 -12.26 27.26 -2.25
C ASP A 50 -13.65 26.63 -2.49
N GLN A 51 -13.73 25.61 -3.36
CA GLN A 51 -14.98 24.91 -3.67
C GLN A 51 -15.17 23.62 -2.88
N ILE A 52 -14.17 23.16 -2.13
CA ILE A 52 -14.21 21.87 -1.43
C ILE A 52 -15.33 21.84 -0.39
N GLU A 53 -15.51 22.91 0.39
CA GLU A 53 -16.52 22.95 1.43
C GLU A 53 -17.93 22.87 0.84
N GLY A 54 -18.21 23.62 -0.21
CA GLY A 54 -19.48 23.56 -0.93
C GLY A 54 -19.75 22.21 -1.57
N PHE A 55 -18.73 21.63 -2.19
CA PHE A 55 -18.79 20.28 -2.76
C PHE A 55 -19.07 19.22 -1.70
N ALA A 56 -18.46 19.34 -0.54
CA ALA A 56 -18.66 18.44 0.59
C ALA A 56 -20.07 18.51 1.20
N GLN A 57 -20.81 19.56 0.95
CA GLN A 57 -22.20 19.72 1.40
C GLN A 57 -23.21 19.15 0.42
N ASN A 58 -22.80 18.79 -0.79
CA ASN A 58 -23.68 18.17 -1.77
C ASN A 58 -24.18 16.82 -1.23
N PRO A 59 -25.52 16.60 -1.16
CA PRO A 59 -26.08 15.35 -0.64
C PRO A 59 -25.63 14.09 -1.41
N ALA A 60 -25.27 14.22 -2.68
CA ALA A 60 -24.77 13.12 -3.49
C ALA A 60 -23.34 12.69 -3.12
N VAL A 61 -22.60 13.52 -2.39
CA VAL A 61 -21.26 13.23 -1.89
C VAL A 61 -21.35 12.59 -0.51
N GLU A 62 -21.16 11.28 -0.45
CA GLU A 62 -21.24 10.53 0.81
C GLU A 62 -20.05 10.83 1.72
N TYR A 63 -18.85 10.75 1.15
CA TYR A 63 -17.62 10.95 1.92
C TYR A 63 -16.47 11.45 1.04
N ILE A 64 -15.56 12.21 1.66
CA ILE A 64 -14.35 12.74 1.02
C ILE A 64 -13.15 12.40 1.89
N GLU A 65 -12.09 11.89 1.26
CA GLU A 65 -10.82 11.62 1.92
C GLU A 65 -9.67 12.24 1.12
N ALA A 66 -8.73 12.87 1.81
CA ALA A 66 -7.50 13.33 1.17
C ALA A 66 -6.59 12.15 0.83
N PRO A 67 -5.92 12.16 -0.33
CA PRO A 67 -5.00 11.10 -0.69
C PRO A 67 -3.80 11.08 0.26
N LYS A 68 -3.34 9.87 0.59
CA LYS A 68 -2.17 9.66 1.42
C LYS A 68 -0.95 9.35 0.55
N ARG A 69 0.23 9.67 1.05
CA ARG A 69 1.49 9.26 0.41
C ARG A 69 1.73 7.77 0.60
N LEU A 70 2.32 7.16 -0.40
CA LEU A 70 2.78 5.78 -0.37
C LEU A 70 4.30 5.76 -0.33
N TYR A 71 4.86 4.85 0.46
CA TYR A 71 6.31 4.72 0.61
C TYR A 71 6.75 3.34 0.13
N PHE A 72 7.79 3.31 -0.71
CA PHE A 72 8.40 2.07 -1.13
C PHE A 72 9.35 1.58 -0.04
N ALA A 73 9.22 0.30 0.29
CA ALA A 73 10.12 -0.35 1.24
C ALA A 73 11.27 -1.00 0.48
N ALA A 74 12.50 -0.56 0.71
CA ALA A 74 13.68 -1.01 -0.01
C ALA A 74 14.78 -1.50 0.93
N TYR A 75 15.09 -2.78 0.85
CA TYR A 75 16.28 -3.41 1.45
C TYR A 75 16.60 -4.73 0.75
N GLU A 76 17.79 -5.31 0.95
CA GLU A 76 18.38 -6.36 0.12
C GLU A 76 18.29 -7.79 0.69
N GLY A 77 17.95 -8.81 -0.15
CA GLY A 77 17.97 -10.18 0.24
C GLY A 77 17.29 -11.34 -0.54
N ARG A 78 17.26 -12.64 -0.24
CA ARG A 78 16.88 -13.80 -1.12
C ARG A 78 16.21 -15.04 -0.47
N GLN A 79 15.09 -15.69 -0.97
CA GLN A 79 14.80 -17.16 -1.14
C GLN A 79 13.35 -17.71 -1.30
N THR A 80 13.09 -19.01 -1.38
CA THR A 80 12.13 -19.91 -2.11
C THR A 80 10.88 -20.44 -1.35
N SER A 81 9.78 -20.73 -2.08
CA SER A 81 8.45 -21.15 -1.55
C SER A 81 7.89 -22.37 -2.31
N CYS A 82 8.03 -23.60 -1.94
CA CYS A 82 7.44 -24.86 -2.47
C CYS A 82 6.84 -24.81 -3.90
N VAL A 83 7.48 -24.11 -4.83
CA VAL A 83 6.97 -23.92 -6.21
C VAL A 83 7.43 -25.07 -7.12
N ASN A 84 8.64 -25.57 -6.92
CA ASN A 84 9.23 -26.60 -7.76
C ASN A 84 8.36 -27.85 -7.90
N PRO A 85 7.71 -28.37 -6.83
CA PRO A 85 6.89 -29.57 -6.98
C PRO A 85 5.70 -29.41 -7.94
N VAL A 86 5.16 -28.20 -8.11
CA VAL A 86 4.04 -27.97 -9.02
C VAL A 86 4.47 -27.60 -10.44
N GLN A 87 5.77 -27.37 -10.66
CA GLN A 87 6.36 -27.02 -11.95
C GLN A 87 7.17 -28.15 -12.56
N ASN A 88 7.93 -28.89 -11.77
CA ASN A 88 8.79 -29.98 -12.26
C ASN A 88 8.02 -31.27 -12.48
N GLN A 89 6.83 -31.38 -11.95
CA GLN A 89 5.93 -32.51 -12.14
C GLN A 89 4.49 -32.01 -12.27
N SER A 90 3.55 -32.94 -12.55
CA SER A 90 2.14 -32.59 -12.63
C SER A 90 1.70 -31.80 -11.39
N PRO A 91 0.95 -30.71 -11.55
CA PRO A 91 0.23 -30.29 -12.76
C PRO A 91 0.98 -29.36 -13.73
N TYR A 92 2.27 -29.09 -13.56
CA TYR A 92 3.10 -28.24 -14.45
C TYR A 92 2.53 -26.83 -14.62
N LEU A 93 2.42 -26.09 -13.51
CA LEU A 93 1.83 -24.76 -13.47
C LEU A 93 2.90 -23.67 -13.61
N PHE A 94 2.73 -22.77 -14.58
CA PHE A 94 3.67 -21.69 -14.86
C PHE A 94 2.98 -20.31 -14.95
N GLY A 95 1.67 -20.25 -14.68
CA GLY A 95 0.89 -19.01 -14.72
C GLY A 95 0.29 -18.65 -16.07
N LYS A 96 0.32 -19.57 -17.03
CA LYS A 96 -0.22 -19.33 -18.38
C LYS A 96 -1.71 -19.03 -18.35
N GLY A 97 -2.09 -17.95 -19.06
CA GLY A 97 -3.48 -17.50 -19.16
C GLY A 97 -3.91 -16.57 -18.02
N ILE A 98 -3.03 -16.30 -17.07
CA ILE A 98 -3.28 -15.39 -15.95
C ILE A 98 -2.52 -14.08 -16.17
N LEU A 99 -3.18 -12.94 -15.90
CA LEU A 99 -2.58 -11.62 -15.92
C LEU A 99 -2.07 -11.27 -14.53
N ILE A 100 -0.79 -10.92 -14.41
CA ILE A 100 -0.25 -10.34 -13.19
C ILE A 100 -0.08 -8.83 -13.41
N ALA A 101 -0.78 -8.04 -12.61
CA ALA A 101 -0.70 -6.60 -12.59
C ALA A 101 0.21 -6.13 -11.45
N CYS A 102 1.31 -5.50 -11.81
CA CYS A 102 2.23 -4.87 -10.87
C CYS A 102 1.99 -3.36 -10.86
N ILE A 103 1.46 -2.86 -9.76
CA ILE A 103 1.24 -1.43 -9.53
C ILE A 103 2.35 -0.97 -8.59
N ASP A 104 3.37 -0.31 -9.16
CA ASP A 104 4.62 -0.06 -8.45
C ASP A 104 5.40 1.12 -9.05
N SER A 105 6.73 1.10 -8.93
CA SER A 105 7.63 2.15 -9.42
C SER A 105 7.89 2.12 -10.93
N GLY A 106 7.30 1.18 -11.63
CA GLY A 106 7.53 0.94 -13.06
C GLY A 106 8.23 -0.37 -13.33
N LEU A 107 8.72 -0.53 -14.55
CA LEU A 107 9.41 -1.73 -15.00
C LEU A 107 10.47 -1.35 -16.05
N ASP A 108 11.64 -1.97 -15.98
CA ASP A 108 12.54 -2.04 -17.12
C ASP A 108 12.04 -3.09 -18.11
N TYR A 109 11.24 -2.64 -19.08
CA TYR A 109 10.64 -3.55 -20.07
C TYR A 109 11.68 -4.15 -21.02
N THR A 110 12.90 -3.64 -21.03
CA THR A 110 13.99 -4.18 -21.87
C THR A 110 14.67 -5.40 -21.23
N HIS A 111 14.47 -5.63 -19.93
CA HIS A 111 15.07 -6.76 -19.23
C HIS A 111 14.60 -8.08 -19.87
N PRO A 112 15.52 -9.01 -20.18
CA PRO A 112 15.19 -10.27 -20.86
C PRO A 112 14.12 -11.11 -20.13
N ASP A 113 14.05 -11.02 -18.80
CA ASP A 113 13.12 -11.82 -17.99
C ASP A 113 11.64 -11.44 -18.17
N PHE A 114 11.35 -10.30 -18.83
CA PHE A 114 9.99 -9.87 -19.18
C PHE A 114 9.68 -10.03 -20.67
N ARG A 115 10.54 -10.72 -21.39
CA ARG A 115 10.44 -10.96 -22.83
C ARG A 115 10.30 -12.46 -23.12
N ASN A 116 9.54 -12.77 -24.17
CA ASN A 116 9.46 -14.12 -24.71
C ASN A 116 10.78 -14.55 -25.37
N GLU A 117 10.93 -15.83 -25.70
CA GLU A 117 12.12 -16.36 -26.40
C GLU A 117 12.42 -15.65 -27.71
N ASP A 118 11.39 -15.26 -28.47
CA ASP A 118 11.52 -14.52 -29.72
C ASP A 118 11.91 -13.05 -29.52
N GLY A 119 12.07 -12.61 -28.29
CA GLY A 119 12.41 -11.23 -27.92
C GLY A 119 11.23 -10.27 -27.80
N SER A 120 10.01 -10.72 -28.10
CA SER A 120 8.79 -9.93 -27.92
C SER A 120 8.46 -9.76 -26.44
N THR A 121 7.70 -8.69 -26.10
CA THR A 121 7.33 -8.43 -24.72
C THR A 121 6.21 -9.34 -24.22
N ARG A 122 6.25 -9.68 -22.94
CA ARG A 122 5.15 -10.32 -22.20
C ARG A 122 4.16 -9.31 -21.64
N ILE A 123 4.46 -8.02 -21.73
CA ILE A 123 3.64 -6.93 -21.21
C ILE A 123 2.51 -6.63 -22.21
N LEU A 124 1.27 -6.84 -21.79
CA LEU A 124 0.10 -6.58 -22.64
C LEU A 124 -0.29 -5.10 -22.66
N ARG A 125 -0.16 -4.42 -21.51
CA ARG A 125 -0.37 -2.99 -21.33
C ARG A 125 0.58 -2.44 -20.30
N LEU A 126 1.02 -1.20 -20.49
CA LEU A 126 1.81 -0.44 -19.53
C LEU A 126 1.20 0.96 -19.41
N TRP A 127 0.81 1.34 -18.21
CA TRP A 127 0.36 2.69 -17.90
C TRP A 127 1.40 3.39 -17.03
N ASP A 128 2.08 4.35 -17.61
CA ASP A 128 2.99 5.22 -16.85
C ASP A 128 2.24 6.50 -16.47
N GLN A 129 1.86 6.61 -15.21
CA GLN A 129 1.12 7.75 -14.70
C GLN A 129 1.96 9.03 -14.62
N SER A 130 3.27 8.94 -14.78
CA SER A 130 4.19 10.09 -14.71
C SER A 130 4.43 10.78 -16.04
N ILE A 131 4.09 10.15 -17.15
CA ILE A 131 4.31 10.69 -18.51
C ILE A 131 3.00 11.26 -19.04
N PRO A 132 2.85 12.59 -19.18
CA PRO A 132 1.63 13.17 -19.74
C PRO A 132 1.49 12.92 -21.24
N GLY A 133 0.26 12.97 -21.74
CA GLY A 133 -0.02 13.08 -23.15
C GLY A 133 -1.01 12.07 -23.71
N ASN A 134 -1.01 10.82 -23.28
CA ASN A 134 -1.88 9.78 -23.82
C ASN A 134 -2.48 8.88 -22.74
N PRO A 135 -3.33 9.43 -21.85
CA PRO A 135 -3.95 8.63 -20.81
C PRO A 135 -4.83 7.51 -21.38
N PRO A 136 -4.96 6.39 -20.68
CA PRO A 136 -5.93 5.37 -21.05
C PRO A 136 -7.36 5.92 -21.04
N LYS A 137 -8.24 5.30 -21.81
CA LYS A 137 -9.65 5.70 -21.88
C LYS A 137 -10.29 5.68 -20.48
N GLY A 138 -10.89 6.79 -20.11
CA GLY A 138 -11.55 6.97 -18.81
C GLY A 138 -10.67 7.57 -17.71
N TYR A 139 -9.40 7.78 -17.99
CA TYR A 139 -8.45 8.41 -17.07
C TYR A 139 -7.91 9.71 -17.62
N ARG A 140 -7.30 10.53 -16.77
CA ARG A 140 -6.87 11.88 -17.14
C ARG A 140 -5.39 12.13 -16.93
N ILE A 141 -4.66 11.11 -16.47
CA ILE A 141 -3.23 11.22 -16.17
C ILE A 141 -2.42 10.18 -16.92
N GLY A 142 -1.16 10.48 -17.13
CA GLY A 142 -0.19 9.55 -17.64
C GLY A 142 -0.31 9.25 -19.12
N SER A 143 0.35 8.17 -19.53
CA SER A 143 0.32 7.63 -20.88
C SER A 143 0.28 6.11 -20.87
N GLU A 144 -0.57 5.54 -21.70
CA GLU A 144 -0.68 4.11 -21.90
C GLU A 144 0.13 3.65 -23.12
N TYR A 145 0.79 2.52 -22.97
CA TYR A 145 1.54 1.85 -24.05
C TYR A 145 1.00 0.44 -24.25
N THR A 146 0.75 0.08 -25.49
CA THR A 146 0.28 -1.25 -25.87
C THR A 146 1.45 -2.23 -26.04
N GLN A 147 1.15 -3.51 -26.08
CA GLN A 147 2.11 -4.56 -26.40
C GLN A 147 2.86 -4.28 -27.72
N GLU A 148 2.13 -3.84 -28.75
CA GLU A 148 2.71 -3.50 -30.05
C GLU A 148 3.71 -2.35 -29.98
N GLN A 149 3.39 -1.30 -29.23
CA GLN A 149 4.28 -0.15 -29.06
C GLN A 149 5.56 -0.56 -28.32
N ILE A 150 5.43 -1.39 -27.29
CA ILE A 150 6.59 -1.90 -26.54
C ILE A 150 7.45 -2.78 -27.44
N ASN A 151 6.85 -3.64 -28.26
CA ASN A 151 7.59 -4.47 -29.21
C ASN A 151 8.36 -3.63 -30.23
N ARG A 152 7.77 -2.56 -30.74
CA ARG A 152 8.49 -1.61 -31.62
C ARG A 152 9.66 -0.96 -30.92
N ALA A 153 9.49 -0.54 -29.67
CA ALA A 153 10.59 0.02 -28.88
C ALA A 153 11.72 -1.00 -28.65
N LEU A 154 11.40 -2.26 -28.42
CA LEU A 154 12.38 -3.33 -28.26
C LEU A 154 13.14 -3.65 -29.55
N GLU A 155 12.56 -3.39 -30.72
CA GLU A 155 13.21 -3.55 -32.03
C GLU A 155 14.09 -2.36 -32.40
N ALA A 156 14.03 -1.25 -31.69
CA ALA A 156 14.82 -0.05 -31.97
C ALA A 156 16.33 -0.31 -31.81
N ASN A 157 17.11 0.29 -32.70
CA ASN A 157 18.56 0.06 -32.74
C ASN A 157 19.34 0.85 -31.68
N THR A 158 18.77 1.93 -31.18
CA THR A 158 19.41 2.82 -30.20
C THR A 158 18.49 3.05 -28.99
N MET A 159 19.11 3.38 -27.86
CA MET A 159 18.37 3.77 -26.65
C MET A 159 17.52 5.03 -26.91
N ALA A 160 18.03 6.00 -27.66
CA ALA A 160 17.29 7.22 -27.97
C ALA A 160 16.01 6.93 -28.78
N GLU A 161 16.09 6.05 -29.79
CA GLU A 161 14.92 5.62 -30.57
C GLU A 161 13.89 4.87 -29.70
N ARG A 162 14.38 4.01 -28.79
CA ARG A 162 13.54 3.26 -27.84
C ARG A 162 12.80 4.20 -26.91
N GLU A 163 13.50 5.12 -26.29
CA GLU A 163 12.94 6.10 -25.37
C GLU A 163 11.97 7.08 -26.05
N ALA A 164 12.16 7.35 -27.34
CA ALA A 164 11.21 8.12 -28.12
C ALA A 164 9.87 7.41 -28.33
N LEU A 165 9.89 6.09 -28.40
CA LEU A 165 8.68 5.27 -28.57
C LEU A 165 7.99 4.94 -27.24
N VAL A 166 8.74 4.46 -26.25
CA VAL A 166 8.24 4.11 -24.92
C VAL A 166 9.23 4.62 -23.87
N PRO A 167 9.05 5.85 -23.39
CA PRO A 167 10.01 6.49 -22.47
C PRO A 167 9.87 6.06 -21.01
N SER A 168 8.98 5.12 -20.70
CA SER A 168 8.77 4.64 -19.33
C SER A 168 9.98 3.87 -18.83
N ILE A 169 10.46 4.25 -17.66
CA ILE A 169 11.62 3.63 -16.99
C ILE A 169 11.29 3.34 -15.52
N ASP A 170 12.07 2.45 -14.92
CA ASP A 170 12.02 2.18 -13.47
C ASP A 170 13.32 2.68 -12.83
N THR A 171 13.29 3.90 -12.31
CA THR A 171 14.48 4.54 -11.73
C THR A 171 14.92 3.89 -10.42
N SER A 172 13.96 3.51 -9.56
CA SER A 172 14.27 2.90 -8.26
C SER A 172 14.65 1.43 -8.37
N GLY A 173 14.16 0.73 -9.40
CA GLY A 173 14.33 -0.70 -9.56
C GLY A 173 13.38 -1.56 -8.72
N HIS A 174 12.53 -0.94 -7.92
CA HIS A 174 11.63 -1.64 -7.01
C HIS A 174 10.59 -2.48 -7.77
N GLY A 175 9.87 -1.87 -8.71
CA GLY A 175 8.86 -2.57 -9.51
C GLY A 175 9.45 -3.67 -10.39
N THR A 176 10.63 -3.46 -10.95
CA THR A 176 11.35 -4.46 -11.72
C THR A 176 11.68 -5.69 -10.88
N ALA A 177 12.17 -5.49 -9.65
CA ALA A 177 12.42 -6.58 -8.72
C ALA A 177 11.13 -7.31 -8.34
N VAL A 178 10.10 -6.57 -7.96
CA VAL A 178 8.80 -7.12 -7.53
C VAL A 178 8.16 -7.97 -8.61
N LEU A 179 8.02 -7.45 -9.82
CA LEU A 179 7.41 -8.21 -10.92
C LEU A 179 8.28 -9.40 -11.34
N GLY A 180 9.60 -9.27 -11.28
CA GLY A 180 10.51 -10.36 -11.55
C GLY A 180 10.35 -11.55 -10.60
N ILE A 181 10.14 -11.29 -9.31
CA ILE A 181 9.86 -12.34 -8.31
C ILE A 181 8.52 -13.02 -8.60
N ALA A 182 7.49 -12.27 -8.94
CA ALA A 182 6.20 -12.84 -9.27
C ALA A 182 6.21 -13.62 -10.58
N ALA A 183 6.83 -13.09 -11.61
CA ALA A 183 6.56 -13.49 -12.99
C ALA A 183 7.74 -13.42 -13.96
N GLY A 184 8.95 -13.11 -13.53
CA GLY A 184 10.12 -13.14 -14.39
C GLY A 184 10.35 -14.56 -14.93
N ASN A 185 10.70 -14.70 -16.22
CA ASN A 185 10.95 -16.03 -16.78
C ASN A 185 12.40 -16.51 -16.60
N GLY A 186 13.26 -15.67 -16.04
CA GLY A 186 14.66 -16.03 -15.80
C GLY A 186 15.50 -16.14 -17.07
N ARG A 187 15.06 -15.61 -18.19
CA ARG A 187 15.69 -15.78 -19.49
C ARG A 187 17.16 -15.37 -19.51
N GLU A 188 17.51 -14.29 -18.83
CA GLU A 188 18.91 -13.83 -18.74
C GLU A 188 19.80 -14.81 -17.96
N SER A 189 19.23 -15.57 -17.03
CA SER A 189 19.93 -16.58 -16.23
C SER A 189 19.71 -18.03 -16.69
N GLN A 190 19.18 -18.21 -17.88
CA GLN A 190 18.81 -19.54 -18.40
C GLN A 190 17.81 -20.28 -17.50
N GLY A 191 16.88 -19.53 -16.88
CA GLY A 191 15.84 -20.05 -16.02
C GLY A 191 16.22 -20.24 -14.55
N THR A 192 17.47 -20.02 -14.17
CA THR A 192 17.94 -20.20 -12.78
C THR A 192 17.28 -19.23 -11.81
N GLU A 193 17.11 -17.96 -12.22
CA GLU A 193 16.54 -16.89 -11.40
C GLU A 193 15.11 -16.54 -11.82
N ARG A 194 14.36 -17.51 -12.31
CA ARG A 194 12.96 -17.28 -12.69
C ARG A 194 12.08 -17.00 -11.49
N GLY A 195 11.01 -16.24 -11.71
CA GLY A 195 9.95 -16.00 -10.75
C GLY A 195 8.98 -17.19 -10.64
N VAL A 196 7.94 -17.00 -9.86
CA VAL A 196 6.97 -18.06 -9.54
C VAL A 196 6.07 -18.40 -10.73
N ALA A 197 5.60 -17.40 -11.48
CA ALA A 197 4.68 -17.56 -12.62
C ALA A 197 5.33 -17.05 -13.93
N PRO A 198 6.34 -17.78 -14.46
CA PRO A 198 7.17 -17.28 -15.56
C PRO A 198 6.46 -17.24 -16.92
N GLU A 199 5.30 -17.84 -17.07
CA GLU A 199 4.50 -17.82 -18.31
C GLU A 199 3.23 -16.95 -18.19
N SER A 200 3.05 -16.23 -17.09
CA SER A 200 1.94 -15.28 -16.96
C SER A 200 2.09 -14.10 -17.90
N SER A 201 0.97 -13.50 -18.29
CA SER A 201 0.95 -12.22 -18.99
C SER A 201 1.09 -11.08 -17.99
N LEU A 202 1.66 -9.96 -18.42
CA LEU A 202 2.03 -8.87 -17.53
C LEU A 202 1.23 -7.60 -17.85
N LEU A 203 0.84 -6.91 -16.78
CA LEU A 203 0.30 -5.56 -16.83
C LEU A 203 1.09 -4.71 -15.85
N VAL A 204 1.57 -3.57 -16.32
CA VAL A 204 2.40 -2.68 -15.52
C VAL A 204 1.72 -1.34 -15.35
N VAL A 205 1.62 -0.89 -14.11
CA VAL A 205 1.23 0.47 -13.76
C VAL A 205 2.37 1.11 -12.99
N LYS A 206 3.00 2.12 -13.59
CA LYS A 206 3.95 2.98 -12.88
C LYS A 206 3.19 4.10 -12.21
N LEU A 207 3.26 4.15 -10.89
CA LEU A 207 2.59 5.18 -10.09
C LEU A 207 3.17 6.56 -10.39
N GLY A 208 2.30 7.54 -10.59
CA GLY A 208 2.67 8.91 -10.84
C GLY A 208 3.21 9.59 -9.58
N ILE A 209 4.28 10.36 -9.74
CA ILE A 209 4.86 11.21 -8.72
C ILE A 209 4.78 12.64 -9.24
N ARG A 210 4.06 13.53 -8.53
CA ARG A 210 3.85 14.92 -8.95
C ARG A 210 4.99 15.84 -8.62
N ASP A 211 5.69 15.55 -7.53
CA ASP A 211 6.82 16.30 -7.02
C ASP A 211 8.09 15.47 -7.20
N PRO A 212 9.20 16.01 -7.73
CA PRO A 212 10.46 15.29 -7.87
C PRO A 212 10.97 14.67 -6.55
N ASN A 213 10.62 15.27 -5.41
CA ASN A 213 10.91 14.75 -4.08
C ASN A 213 9.70 14.08 -3.42
N GLY A 214 8.62 13.87 -4.17
CA GLY A 214 7.37 13.35 -3.68
C GLY A 214 7.27 11.84 -3.74
N PHE A 215 6.17 11.35 -3.19
CA PHE A 215 5.80 9.95 -3.18
C PHE A 215 4.48 9.78 -3.93
N PRO A 216 4.22 8.60 -4.53
CA PRO A 216 2.91 8.31 -5.09
C PRO A 216 1.83 8.48 -4.02
N ARG A 217 0.62 8.78 -4.45
CA ARG A 217 -0.53 8.97 -3.57
C ARG A 217 -1.56 7.86 -3.77
N THR A 218 -2.45 7.73 -2.79
CA THR A 218 -3.55 6.76 -2.86
C THR A 218 -4.52 7.01 -4.02
N THR A 219 -4.63 8.24 -4.51
CA THR A 219 -5.40 8.55 -5.73
C THR A 219 -4.85 7.87 -6.98
N GLU A 220 -3.55 7.88 -7.15
CA GLU A 220 -2.85 7.20 -8.25
C GLU A 220 -2.99 5.68 -8.11
N LEU A 221 -2.91 5.17 -6.89
CA LEU A 221 -3.08 3.75 -6.60
C LEU A 221 -4.49 3.27 -6.94
N MET A 222 -5.53 3.97 -6.50
CA MET A 222 -6.92 3.59 -6.77
C MET A 222 -7.19 3.56 -8.27
N GLN A 223 -6.69 4.54 -9.02
CA GLN A 223 -6.78 4.55 -10.48
C GLN A 223 -6.03 3.37 -11.10
N GLY A 224 -4.86 3.03 -10.56
CA GLY A 224 -4.09 1.87 -11.01
C GLY A 224 -4.82 0.55 -10.83
N VAL A 225 -5.48 0.35 -9.70
CA VAL A 225 -6.29 -0.84 -9.41
C VAL A 225 -7.53 -0.89 -10.33
N ASP A 226 -8.23 0.23 -10.47
CA ASP A 226 -9.37 0.34 -11.39
C ASP A 226 -8.98 -0.02 -12.82
N TYR A 227 -7.88 0.54 -13.30
CA TYR A 227 -7.32 0.26 -14.62
C TYR A 227 -6.96 -1.23 -14.79
N ALA A 228 -6.31 -1.84 -13.80
CA ALA A 228 -5.93 -3.25 -13.86
C ALA A 228 -7.15 -4.16 -13.99
N ILE A 229 -8.21 -3.89 -13.24
CA ILE A 229 -9.45 -4.68 -13.29
C ILE A 229 -10.17 -4.49 -14.62
N ARG A 230 -10.33 -3.25 -15.08
CA ARG A 230 -10.98 -2.95 -16.38
C ARG A 230 -10.21 -3.52 -17.56
N THR A 231 -8.89 -3.42 -17.54
CA THR A 231 -8.04 -3.98 -18.59
C THR A 231 -8.11 -5.50 -18.61
N ALA A 232 -8.11 -6.15 -17.44
CA ALA A 232 -8.29 -7.59 -17.36
C ALA A 232 -9.64 -8.04 -17.92
N GLN A 233 -10.71 -7.29 -17.65
CA GLN A 233 -12.03 -7.55 -18.22
C GLN A 233 -12.04 -7.39 -19.76
N GLU A 234 -11.42 -6.33 -20.27
CA GLU A 234 -11.26 -6.11 -21.71
C GLU A 234 -10.48 -7.25 -22.37
N LEU A 235 -9.42 -7.71 -21.75
CA LEU A 235 -8.60 -8.82 -22.24
C LEU A 235 -9.21 -10.20 -21.95
N GLN A 236 -10.32 -10.25 -21.23
CA GLN A 236 -10.98 -11.50 -20.80
C GLN A 236 -10.05 -12.45 -20.05
N MET A 237 -9.22 -11.89 -19.17
CA MET A 237 -8.25 -12.63 -18.37
C MET A 237 -8.52 -12.48 -16.88
N PRO A 238 -8.34 -13.55 -16.08
CA PRO A 238 -8.23 -13.41 -14.65
C PRO A 238 -6.98 -12.60 -14.29
N VAL A 239 -7.03 -11.84 -13.21
CA VAL A 239 -5.93 -10.98 -12.81
C VAL A 239 -5.55 -11.16 -11.34
N VAL A 240 -4.24 -11.21 -11.10
CA VAL A 240 -3.65 -11.05 -9.78
C VAL A 240 -3.03 -9.66 -9.71
N ILE A 241 -3.44 -8.88 -8.72
CA ILE A 241 -2.90 -7.53 -8.49
C ILE A 241 -1.92 -7.60 -7.33
N ASN A 242 -0.70 -7.14 -7.57
CA ASN A 242 0.36 -7.07 -6.55
C ASN A 242 0.57 -5.62 -6.12
N LEU A 243 0.41 -5.36 -4.82
CA LEU A 243 0.71 -4.08 -4.19
C LEU A 243 1.81 -4.28 -3.15
N SER A 244 3.00 -3.78 -3.44
CA SER A 244 4.20 -3.93 -2.60
C SER A 244 4.61 -2.61 -1.92
N PHE A 245 3.64 -1.83 -1.47
CA PHE A 245 3.88 -0.56 -0.78
C PHE A 245 2.66 -0.22 0.09
N GLY A 246 2.83 0.79 0.92
CA GLY A 246 1.76 1.26 1.80
C GLY A 246 2.19 2.46 2.62
N ASN A 247 1.36 2.82 3.59
CA ASN A 247 1.61 3.89 4.55
C ASN A 247 1.05 3.56 5.93
N SER A 248 1.35 4.40 6.91
CA SER A 248 0.84 4.28 8.27
C SER A 248 -0.32 5.23 8.57
N TYR A 249 -0.94 5.80 7.54
CA TYR A 249 -2.00 6.81 7.68
C TYR A 249 -3.39 6.18 7.65
N GLY A 250 -4.01 6.05 8.79
CA GLY A 250 -5.37 5.54 8.93
C GLY A 250 -5.62 4.83 10.24
N ALA A 251 -6.83 4.33 10.40
CA ALA A 251 -7.28 3.68 11.62
C ALA A 251 -6.67 2.27 11.84
N HIS A 252 -5.98 1.71 10.87
CA HIS A 252 -5.43 0.34 10.89
C HIS A 252 -6.46 -0.75 11.21
N ASN A 253 -7.67 -0.58 10.72
CA ASN A 253 -8.78 -1.52 10.90
C ASN A 253 -9.52 -1.85 9.59
N GLY A 254 -8.95 -1.48 8.46
CA GLY A 254 -9.52 -1.79 7.14
C GLY A 254 -10.62 -0.87 6.66
N THR A 255 -10.84 0.29 7.31
CA THR A 255 -12.00 1.16 7.07
C THR A 255 -11.69 2.45 6.32
N SER A 256 -10.47 2.68 5.86
CA SER A 256 -10.17 3.81 4.97
C SER A 256 -10.94 3.71 3.66
N LEU A 257 -11.15 4.83 2.96
CA LEU A 257 -11.80 4.80 1.64
C LEU A 257 -11.02 3.95 0.64
N LEU A 258 -9.69 4.00 0.68
CA LEU A 258 -8.85 3.13 -0.13
C LEU A 258 -9.19 1.65 0.12
N GLU A 259 -9.25 1.23 1.37
CA GLU A 259 -9.46 -0.16 1.73
C GLU A 259 -10.89 -0.64 1.45
N THR A 260 -11.89 0.19 1.72
CA THR A 260 -13.27 -0.12 1.36
C THR A 260 -13.47 -0.19 -0.16
N TYR A 261 -12.78 0.68 -0.90
CA TYR A 261 -12.74 0.59 -2.36
C TYR A 261 -12.11 -0.72 -2.83
N LEU A 262 -10.96 -1.10 -2.30
CA LEU A 262 -10.29 -2.36 -2.66
C LEU A 262 -11.18 -3.57 -2.38
N ASN A 263 -11.87 -3.58 -1.23
CA ASN A 263 -12.79 -4.64 -0.88
C ASN A 263 -13.95 -4.77 -1.88
N GLN A 264 -14.45 -3.66 -2.40
CA GLN A 264 -15.48 -3.69 -3.46
C GLN A 264 -14.90 -4.04 -4.83
N ALA A 265 -13.78 -3.44 -5.18
CA ALA A 265 -13.18 -3.58 -6.52
C ALA A 265 -12.85 -5.03 -6.87
N VAL A 266 -12.35 -5.81 -5.93
CA VAL A 266 -12.04 -7.23 -6.15
C VAL A 266 -13.28 -8.08 -6.42
N GLY A 267 -14.47 -7.57 -6.16
CA GLY A 267 -15.74 -8.22 -6.50
C GLY A 267 -16.19 -8.03 -7.96
N TYR A 268 -15.51 -7.19 -8.73
CA TYR A 268 -15.89 -6.86 -10.11
C TYR A 268 -15.22 -7.76 -11.16
N GLY A 269 -14.82 -8.94 -10.83
CA GLY A 269 -14.23 -9.88 -11.77
C GLY A 269 -13.47 -11.00 -11.09
N ARG A 270 -12.71 -11.73 -11.88
CA ARG A 270 -11.85 -12.80 -11.39
C ARG A 270 -10.52 -12.22 -10.90
N VAL A 271 -10.57 -11.59 -9.74
CA VAL A 271 -9.49 -10.76 -9.19
C VAL A 271 -8.99 -11.37 -7.88
N THR A 272 -7.68 -11.46 -7.76
CA THR A 272 -6.99 -11.76 -6.50
C THR A 272 -6.03 -10.62 -6.20
N LEU A 273 -6.10 -10.08 -4.99
CA LEU A 273 -5.29 -8.94 -4.55
C LEU A 273 -4.33 -9.35 -3.45
N CYS A 274 -3.03 -9.11 -3.66
CA CYS A 274 -1.98 -9.38 -2.67
C CYS A 274 -1.31 -8.07 -2.26
N VAL A 275 -1.17 -7.87 -0.95
CA VAL A 275 -0.64 -6.63 -0.37
C VAL A 275 0.41 -6.94 0.68
N GLY A 276 1.56 -6.30 0.63
CA GLY A 276 2.60 -6.41 1.64
C GLY A 276 2.23 -5.67 2.92
N THR A 277 2.61 -6.24 4.07
CA THR A 277 2.30 -5.68 5.40
C THR A 277 3.19 -4.52 5.82
N GLY A 278 4.18 -4.17 5.02
CA GLY A 278 5.12 -3.10 5.32
C GLY A 278 6.28 -3.52 6.22
N ASN A 279 7.20 -2.58 6.44
CA ASN A 279 8.46 -2.83 7.15
C ASN A 279 8.56 -2.03 8.45
N GLU A 280 7.44 -1.79 9.11
CA GLU A 280 7.35 -0.93 10.30
C GLU A 280 7.43 -1.70 11.63
N GLY A 281 7.57 -3.03 11.59
CA GLY A 281 7.51 -3.90 12.78
C GLY A 281 8.55 -3.57 13.87
N ASN A 282 9.75 -3.17 13.49
CA ASN A 282 10.83 -2.82 14.42
C ASN A 282 11.19 -1.33 14.44
N ARG A 283 10.36 -0.49 13.84
CA ARG A 283 10.66 0.94 13.63
C ARG A 283 10.43 1.81 14.86
N ALA A 284 9.71 1.31 15.87
CA ALA A 284 9.28 2.08 17.04
C ALA A 284 8.40 3.29 16.69
N GLY A 285 7.69 3.23 15.60
CA GLY A 285 6.78 4.26 15.09
C GLY A 285 5.34 4.12 15.54
N HIS A 286 5.04 3.14 16.37
CA HIS A 286 3.70 2.89 16.92
C HIS A 286 3.75 2.73 18.44
N THR A 287 2.81 3.36 19.12
CA THR A 287 2.52 3.11 20.54
C THR A 287 1.01 2.96 20.72
N ALA A 288 0.60 2.17 21.67
CA ALA A 288 -0.79 1.94 22.00
C ALA A 288 -0.95 1.79 23.51
N GLY A 289 -2.17 2.00 23.99
CA GLY A 289 -2.49 1.84 25.39
C GLY A 289 -3.99 1.95 25.62
N ARG A 290 -4.34 2.00 26.91
CA ARG A 290 -5.71 2.19 27.36
C ARG A 290 -5.76 3.31 28.39
N VAL A 291 -6.55 4.34 28.10
CA VAL A 291 -6.87 5.40 29.06
C VAL A 291 -7.96 4.87 30.00
N ARG A 292 -7.74 5.00 31.29
CA ARG A 292 -8.70 4.60 32.33
C ARG A 292 -9.34 5.83 32.94
N GLN A 293 -10.61 5.70 33.33
CA GLN A 293 -11.32 6.77 33.99
C GLN A 293 -10.56 7.16 35.28
N GLY A 294 -10.32 8.48 35.43
CA GLY A 294 -9.61 9.04 36.59
C GLY A 294 -8.10 9.03 36.53
N GLU A 295 -7.49 8.47 35.49
CA GLU A 295 -6.03 8.41 35.33
C GLU A 295 -5.59 9.05 34.02
N ASN A 296 -4.67 10.01 34.09
CA ASN A 296 -4.04 10.57 32.88
C ASN A 296 -3.06 9.56 32.29
N TYR A 297 -2.97 9.55 30.97
CA TYR A 297 -1.96 8.78 30.25
C TYR A 297 -0.97 9.73 29.57
N GLU A 298 0.32 9.44 29.65
CA GLU A 298 1.36 10.15 28.92
C GLU A 298 2.14 9.21 28.02
N ALA A 299 2.22 9.56 26.73
CA ALA A 299 3.10 8.90 25.78
C ALA A 299 4.33 9.79 25.54
N GLU A 300 5.52 9.19 25.62
CA GLU A 300 6.77 9.88 25.34
C GLU A 300 7.20 9.66 23.89
N LEU A 301 7.35 10.77 23.18
CA LEU A 301 7.80 10.82 21.79
C LEU A 301 9.14 11.54 21.72
N GLY A 302 10.20 10.82 21.36
CA GLY A 302 11.47 11.43 21.03
C GLY A 302 11.47 11.97 19.61
N ILE A 303 11.76 13.24 19.44
CA ILE A 303 12.03 13.85 18.14
C ILE A 303 13.54 14.09 18.04
N GLY A 304 14.17 13.45 17.05
CA GLY A 304 15.59 13.59 16.79
C GLY A 304 15.97 14.98 16.27
N THR A 305 17.26 15.26 16.22
CA THR A 305 17.77 16.50 15.63
C THR A 305 17.60 16.51 14.11
N TYR A 306 17.48 17.71 13.53
CA TYR A 306 17.39 17.91 12.09
C TYR A 306 16.15 17.33 11.40
N GLU A 307 15.04 17.20 12.12
CA GLU A 307 13.77 16.87 11.51
C GLU A 307 13.15 18.13 10.86
N PRO A 308 12.99 18.16 9.53
CA PRO A 308 12.44 19.35 8.84
C PRO A 308 10.92 19.43 8.96
N ALA A 309 10.24 18.32 9.14
CA ALA A 309 8.81 18.21 9.35
C ALA A 309 8.45 16.79 9.75
N MET A 310 7.38 16.63 10.52
CA MET A 310 6.79 15.32 10.79
C MET A 310 5.32 15.45 11.14
N ASN A 311 4.62 14.34 11.16
CA ASN A 311 3.26 14.30 11.67
C ASN A 311 3.10 13.17 12.69
N LEU A 312 2.06 13.30 13.49
CA LEU A 312 1.61 12.32 14.46
C LEU A 312 0.13 12.07 14.25
N GLN A 313 -0.27 10.82 14.14
CA GLN A 313 -1.67 10.43 14.15
C GLN A 313 -2.03 9.77 15.46
N ILE A 314 -3.09 10.25 16.08
CA ILE A 314 -3.70 9.65 17.27
C ILE A 314 -5.06 9.11 16.85
N TRP A 315 -5.28 7.83 17.09
CA TRP A 315 -6.54 7.16 16.81
C TRP A 315 -7.14 6.61 18.07
N LYS A 316 -8.38 6.98 18.33
CA LYS A 316 -9.17 6.54 19.47
C LYS A 316 -10.60 6.24 19.05
N ASN A 317 -11.38 5.65 19.94
CA ASN A 317 -12.80 5.51 19.71
C ASN A 317 -13.50 6.87 19.90
N TYR A 318 -14.41 7.21 19.01
CA TYR A 318 -15.14 8.48 19.06
C TYR A 318 -15.97 8.65 20.33
N GLN A 319 -16.52 7.55 20.87
CA GLN A 319 -17.32 7.58 22.10
C GLN A 319 -16.52 7.95 23.35
N ASP A 320 -15.21 7.73 23.35
CA ASP A 320 -14.35 8.14 24.45
C ASP A 320 -14.11 9.64 24.40
N GLN A 321 -14.46 10.33 25.49
CA GLN A 321 -14.21 11.74 25.66
C GLN A 321 -12.94 11.95 26.48
N MET A 322 -11.93 12.52 25.88
CA MET A 322 -10.67 12.87 26.53
C MET A 322 -10.11 14.16 25.98
N GLU A 323 -9.45 14.91 26.82
CA GLU A 323 -8.65 16.07 26.42
C GLU A 323 -7.24 15.64 26.07
N ILE A 324 -6.66 16.30 25.09
CA ILE A 324 -5.30 16.05 24.63
C ILE A 324 -4.48 17.33 24.81
N SER A 325 -3.32 17.18 25.45
CA SER A 325 -2.31 18.22 25.55
C SER A 325 -0.96 17.68 25.11
N LEU A 326 -0.11 18.55 24.56
CA LEU A 326 1.27 18.24 24.27
C LEU A 326 2.17 18.97 25.26
N VAL A 327 3.20 18.31 25.70
CA VAL A 327 4.24 18.91 26.54
C VAL A 327 5.50 19.03 25.72
N HIS A 328 5.93 20.26 25.47
CA HIS A 328 7.17 20.57 24.77
C HIS A 328 8.38 20.08 25.57
N PRO A 329 9.53 19.77 24.92
CA PRO A 329 10.75 19.38 25.64
C PRO A 329 11.21 20.34 26.75
N ASP A 330 10.85 21.63 26.65
CA ASP A 330 11.16 22.61 27.72
C ASP A 330 10.17 22.58 28.89
N GLY A 331 9.16 21.70 28.86
CA GLY A 331 8.15 21.56 29.91
C GLY A 331 6.89 22.40 29.70
N THR A 332 6.83 23.25 28.67
CA THR A 332 5.64 24.06 28.37
C THR A 332 4.50 23.17 27.90
N ILE A 333 3.32 23.37 28.50
CA ILE A 333 2.11 22.63 28.11
C ILE A 333 1.40 23.41 27.01
N ILE A 334 1.15 22.71 25.88
CA ILE A 334 0.38 23.21 24.74
C ILE A 334 -0.98 22.51 24.79
N GLY A 335 -2.03 23.28 25.09
CA GLY A 335 -3.36 22.73 25.21
C GLY A 335 -4.05 23.08 26.52
N PRO A 336 -5.20 22.44 26.85
CA PRO A 336 -5.84 21.35 26.08
C PRO A 336 -6.22 21.78 24.67
N LEU A 337 -6.06 20.85 23.72
CA LEU A 337 -6.43 21.10 22.33
C LEU A 337 -7.95 21.28 22.20
N GLU A 338 -8.39 22.21 21.39
CA GLU A 338 -9.81 22.41 21.14
C GLU A 338 -10.37 21.26 20.28
N GLN A 339 -11.53 20.75 20.68
CA GLN A 339 -12.22 19.66 19.96
C GLN A 339 -13.19 20.21 18.91
N THR A 340 -12.77 21.23 18.18
CA THR A 340 -13.59 21.91 17.18
C THR A 340 -13.19 21.50 15.77
N LEU A 341 -14.14 21.68 14.84
CA LEU A 341 -13.87 21.50 13.42
C LEU A 341 -12.91 22.56 12.90
N GLY A 342 -12.04 22.15 11.99
CA GLY A 342 -11.05 23.01 11.38
C GLY A 342 -9.67 22.85 11.96
N THR A 343 -8.74 23.65 11.45
CA THR A 343 -7.34 23.59 11.82
C THR A 343 -7.07 24.51 13.01
N GLN A 344 -6.40 24.00 14.02
CA GLN A 344 -5.87 24.76 15.15
C GLN A 344 -4.38 24.95 14.96
N ARG A 345 -3.89 26.14 15.33
CA ARG A 345 -2.46 26.48 15.26
C ARG A 345 -1.95 26.84 16.63
N TYR A 346 -0.85 26.22 17.01
CA TYR A 346 -0.07 26.58 18.19
C TYR A 346 1.36 26.82 17.77
N ARG A 347 2.00 27.79 18.42
CA ARG A 347 3.40 28.11 18.19
C ARG A 347 4.11 28.25 19.53
N HIS A 348 5.18 27.51 19.70
CA HIS A 348 6.03 27.62 20.88
C HIS A 348 7.48 27.30 20.50
N ALA A 349 8.41 28.15 20.96
CA ALA A 349 9.83 28.04 20.64
C ALA A 349 10.05 27.91 19.11
N GLY A 350 10.80 26.93 18.66
CA GLY A 350 11.11 26.70 17.25
C GLY A 350 10.09 25.83 16.50
N THR A 351 8.96 25.48 17.11
CA THR A 351 7.98 24.55 16.53
C THR A 351 6.59 25.15 16.43
N GLN A 352 5.97 24.94 15.29
CA GLN A 352 4.57 25.23 15.05
C GLN A 352 3.80 23.92 14.92
N LEU A 353 2.65 23.84 15.57
CA LEU A 353 1.75 22.69 15.50
C LEU A 353 0.49 23.08 14.73
N LEU A 354 0.16 22.29 13.71
CA LEU A 354 -1.13 22.31 13.05
C LEU A 354 -1.91 21.09 13.51
N ILE A 355 -3.04 21.33 14.19
CA ILE A 355 -3.81 20.27 14.80
C ILE A 355 -5.16 20.19 14.15
N TYR A 356 -5.55 18.96 13.90
CA TYR A 356 -6.78 18.65 13.24
C TYR A 356 -7.53 17.54 13.99
N TYR A 357 -8.75 17.84 14.45
CA TYR A 357 -9.67 16.86 15.03
C TYR A 357 -10.61 16.31 13.98
N GLY A 358 -10.55 14.99 13.73
CA GLY A 358 -11.43 14.32 12.79
C GLY A 358 -12.84 14.10 13.33
N LYS A 359 -13.76 13.93 12.40
CA LYS A 359 -15.09 13.39 12.67
C LYS A 359 -15.08 11.88 12.42
N PRO A 360 -16.02 11.12 13.02
CA PRO A 360 -16.23 9.75 12.62
C PRO A 360 -16.66 9.67 11.15
N SER A 361 -16.33 8.57 10.49
CA SER A 361 -16.78 8.27 9.14
C SER A 361 -18.00 7.34 9.17
N PRO A 362 -18.74 7.18 8.06
CA PRO A 362 -19.79 6.18 7.98
C PRO A 362 -19.32 4.73 8.14
N TYR A 363 -18.00 4.50 8.06
CA TYR A 363 -17.40 3.17 8.00
C TYR A 363 -16.72 2.74 9.31
N SER A 364 -16.53 3.66 10.24
CA SER A 364 -15.75 3.39 11.45
C SER A 364 -16.15 4.29 12.62
N THR A 365 -16.15 3.72 13.82
CA THR A 365 -16.31 4.48 15.08
C THR A 365 -15.01 5.13 15.54
N SER A 366 -13.92 4.93 14.82
CA SER A 366 -12.62 5.52 15.15
C SER A 366 -12.57 7.02 14.83
N GLN A 367 -11.91 7.78 15.70
CA GLN A 367 -11.65 9.20 15.52
C GLN A 367 -10.16 9.44 15.38
N GLU A 368 -9.80 10.21 14.36
CA GLU A 368 -8.43 10.67 14.13
C GLU A 368 -8.19 12.03 14.77
N ILE A 369 -7.05 12.19 15.42
CA ILE A 369 -6.46 13.49 15.74
C ILE A 369 -5.10 13.52 15.02
N TYR A 370 -4.94 14.48 14.12
CA TYR A 370 -3.74 14.62 13.29
C TYR A 370 -2.98 15.87 13.70
N ILE A 371 -1.68 15.73 13.90
CA ILE A 371 -0.82 16.83 14.33
C ILE A 371 0.37 16.92 13.39
N ASP A 372 0.49 18.05 12.67
CA ASP A 372 1.70 18.41 11.94
C ASP A 372 2.64 19.19 12.84
N PHE A 373 3.88 18.73 12.91
CA PHE A 373 4.99 19.44 13.52
C PHE A 373 5.78 20.14 12.43
N LEU A 374 5.80 21.45 12.45
CA LEU A 374 6.47 22.28 11.45
C LEU A 374 7.52 23.15 12.15
N PRO A 375 8.68 23.39 11.52
CA PRO A 375 9.66 24.29 12.07
C PRO A 375 9.25 25.75 11.83
N THR A 376 9.63 26.62 12.74
CA THR A 376 9.53 28.08 12.53
C THR A 376 10.68 28.59 11.64
N GLU A 377 11.79 27.88 11.65
CA GLU A 377 12.96 28.15 10.80
C GLU A 377 13.31 26.93 9.97
N SER A 378 14.28 26.11 10.38
CA SER A 378 14.78 25.00 9.58
C SER A 378 14.36 23.63 10.11
N TYR A 379 14.31 23.46 11.42
CA TYR A 379 14.06 22.16 12.06
C TYR A 379 13.10 22.27 13.24
N ILE A 380 12.37 21.19 13.48
CA ILE A 380 11.48 21.02 14.63
C ILE A 380 12.34 20.94 15.90
N ASP A 381 11.83 21.44 17.03
CA ASP A 381 12.50 21.31 18.33
C ASP A 381 12.69 19.83 18.68
N SER A 382 13.93 19.43 18.85
CA SER A 382 14.31 18.07 19.23
C SER A 382 14.16 17.86 20.74
N GLY A 383 14.05 16.61 21.15
CA GLY A 383 13.96 16.20 22.53
C GLY A 383 12.75 15.32 22.80
N ILE A 384 12.42 15.17 24.08
CA ILE A 384 11.29 14.34 24.51
C ILE A 384 10.03 15.21 24.58
N TRP A 385 9.13 14.97 23.65
CA TRP A 385 7.76 15.47 23.69
C TRP A 385 6.88 14.48 24.43
N ARG A 386 5.85 14.96 25.11
CA ARG A 386 4.85 14.12 25.77
C ARG A 386 3.47 14.43 25.22
N ILE A 387 2.73 13.38 24.93
CA ILE A 387 1.33 13.47 24.55
C ILE A 387 0.52 13.04 25.76
N ARG A 388 -0.23 13.97 26.33
CA ARG A 388 -1.03 13.74 27.54
C ARG A 388 -2.48 13.54 27.17
N LEU A 389 -3.03 12.38 27.55
CA LEU A 389 -4.43 12.04 27.39
C LEU A 389 -5.14 12.13 28.75
N ILE A 390 -6.12 13.03 28.85
CA ILE A 390 -6.84 13.31 30.08
C ILE A 390 -8.27 12.82 29.93
N PRO A 391 -8.69 11.75 30.66
CA PRO A 391 -10.02 11.18 30.51
C PRO A 391 -11.10 12.13 31.04
N ARG A 392 -12.21 12.21 30.30
CA ARG A 392 -13.45 12.87 30.75
C ARG A 392 -14.56 11.85 30.92
N ARG A 393 -14.86 11.10 29.88
CA ARG A 393 -15.81 9.99 29.92
C ARG A 393 -15.28 8.85 29.05
N ILE A 394 -14.84 7.79 29.68
CA ILE A 394 -14.22 6.64 29.02
C ILE A 394 -15.20 5.48 28.96
N LEU A 395 -15.46 4.98 27.75
CA LEU A 395 -16.27 3.78 27.49
C LEU A 395 -15.39 2.58 27.14
N GLN A 396 -14.37 2.78 26.30
CA GLN A 396 -13.41 1.75 25.89
C GLN A 396 -11.99 2.09 26.29
N GLY A 397 -11.53 3.29 25.99
CA GLY A 397 -10.25 3.85 26.40
C GLY A 397 -9.06 3.47 25.50
N GLU A 398 -9.22 2.56 24.57
CA GLU A 398 -8.12 2.13 23.70
C GLU A 398 -7.73 3.24 22.73
N PHE A 399 -6.44 3.42 22.55
CA PHE A 399 -5.86 4.34 21.58
C PHE A 399 -4.61 3.76 20.95
N SER A 400 -4.28 4.30 19.78
CA SER A 400 -3.00 4.07 19.10
C SER A 400 -2.46 5.39 18.56
N MET A 401 -1.13 5.47 18.47
CA MET A 401 -0.43 6.59 17.86
C MET A 401 0.58 6.07 16.85
N TRP A 402 0.61 6.67 15.65
CA TRP A 402 1.57 6.33 14.61
C TRP A 402 2.35 7.54 14.14
N LEU A 403 3.63 7.31 13.91
CA LEU A 403 4.52 8.19 13.15
C LEU A 403 4.45 7.84 11.67
N PRO A 404 4.93 8.73 10.75
CA PRO A 404 5.06 8.40 9.35
C PRO A 404 5.92 7.15 9.13
N GLY A 405 5.53 6.33 8.17
CA GLY A 405 6.27 5.13 7.80
C GLY A 405 7.50 5.40 6.94
N GLY A 406 8.29 4.35 6.73
CA GLY A 406 9.48 4.40 5.90
C GLY A 406 10.61 5.24 6.50
N LYS A 407 11.39 5.86 5.64
CA LYS A 407 12.50 6.75 6.01
C LYS A 407 12.08 8.24 6.08
N THR A 408 10.82 8.51 6.31
CA THR A 408 10.29 9.89 6.36
C THR A 408 10.84 10.67 7.54
N VAL A 409 11.09 10.00 8.64
CA VAL A 409 11.71 10.57 9.84
C VAL A 409 12.99 9.82 10.17
N GLY A 410 13.90 10.48 10.91
CA GLY A 410 15.16 9.88 11.32
C GLY A 410 14.95 8.74 12.33
N GLU A 411 15.95 7.90 12.50
CA GLU A 411 15.91 6.75 13.43
C GLU A 411 15.77 7.16 14.90
N ALA A 412 16.26 8.35 15.25
CA ALA A 412 16.13 8.88 16.60
C ALA A 412 14.72 9.38 16.92
N THR A 413 13.87 9.58 15.91
CA THR A 413 12.47 9.97 16.09
C THR A 413 11.63 8.72 16.28
N ARG A 414 11.17 8.49 17.50
CA ARG A 414 10.54 7.25 17.93
C ARG A 414 9.73 7.42 19.20
N PHE A 415 8.81 6.50 19.44
CA PHE A 415 8.21 6.37 20.77
C PHE A 415 9.17 5.65 21.74
N TYR A 416 9.16 6.06 22.99
CA TYR A 416 10.00 5.42 24.02
C TYR A 416 9.38 4.16 24.61
N ARG A 417 8.07 3.99 24.47
CA ARG A 417 7.36 2.75 24.79
C ARG A 417 6.61 2.25 23.57
N PRO A 418 7.34 1.87 22.51
CA PRO A 418 6.71 1.40 21.29
C PRO A 418 6.13 0.00 21.48
N THR A 419 5.16 -0.32 20.65
CA THR A 419 4.70 -1.70 20.44
C THR A 419 4.88 -2.09 18.98
N PRO A 420 5.44 -3.28 18.70
CA PRO A 420 5.51 -3.79 17.33
C PRO A 420 4.17 -4.31 16.82
N GLU A 421 3.20 -4.53 17.70
CA GLU A 421 1.86 -4.95 17.32
C GLU A 421 1.10 -3.84 16.57
N THR A 422 0.21 -4.22 15.66
CA THR A 422 -0.60 -3.30 14.85
C THR A 422 0.24 -2.31 14.04
N THR A 423 1.31 -2.83 13.44
CA THR A 423 2.22 -2.08 12.56
C THR A 423 2.06 -2.44 11.08
N LEU A 424 0.97 -3.12 10.73
CA LEU A 424 0.57 -3.36 9.34
C LEU A 424 0.37 -2.03 8.63
N THR A 425 1.00 -1.85 7.49
CA THR A 425 0.76 -0.66 6.67
C THR A 425 -0.57 -0.76 5.92
N ILE A 426 -1.17 0.37 5.61
CA ILE A 426 -2.37 0.45 4.80
C ILE A 426 -1.94 0.45 3.32
N PRO A 427 -2.51 -0.40 2.44
CA PRO A 427 -3.80 -1.07 2.59
C PRO A 427 -3.77 -2.55 3.01
N SER A 428 -2.73 -3.04 3.68
CA SER A 428 -2.68 -4.47 4.07
C SER A 428 -3.71 -4.85 5.14
N THR A 429 -4.36 -3.88 5.78
CA THR A 429 -5.49 -4.10 6.68
C THR A 429 -6.83 -4.27 5.95
N ALA A 430 -6.86 -4.15 4.62
CA ALA A 430 -8.06 -4.42 3.83
C ALA A 430 -8.48 -5.90 3.94
N LEU A 431 -9.74 -6.13 4.26
CA LEU A 431 -10.27 -7.48 4.54
C LEU A 431 -10.12 -8.44 3.35
N SER A 432 -10.43 -7.95 2.15
CA SER A 432 -10.42 -8.77 0.93
C SER A 432 -9.04 -8.99 0.32
N ALA A 433 -8.01 -8.29 0.80
CA ALA A 433 -6.65 -8.49 0.37
C ALA A 433 -6.04 -9.75 1.00
N ILE A 434 -5.13 -10.38 0.29
CA ILE A 434 -4.20 -11.36 0.88
C ILE A 434 -3.01 -10.56 1.40
N SER A 435 -2.89 -10.45 2.71
CA SER A 435 -1.87 -9.63 3.35
C SER A 435 -0.66 -10.48 3.70
N VAL A 436 0.49 -10.09 3.19
CA VAL A 436 1.71 -10.92 3.16
C VAL A 436 2.78 -10.31 4.04
N ALA A 437 3.16 -11.03 5.09
CA ALA A 437 4.32 -10.75 5.93
C ALA A 437 5.60 -11.35 5.34
N ALA A 438 6.74 -10.90 5.83
CA ALA A 438 8.03 -11.44 5.45
C ALA A 438 8.62 -12.31 6.55
N TYR A 439 9.26 -13.42 6.15
CA TYR A 439 10.09 -14.23 7.02
C TYR A 439 11.44 -14.51 6.34
N ASP A 440 12.42 -14.85 7.17
CA ASP A 440 13.73 -15.30 6.69
C ASP A 440 13.69 -16.82 6.46
N SER A 441 13.67 -17.22 5.19
CA SER A 441 13.56 -18.62 4.83
C SER A 441 14.81 -19.45 5.13
N ARG A 442 15.97 -18.84 5.22
CA ARG A 442 17.21 -19.53 5.60
C ARG A 442 17.25 -19.85 7.08
N ARG A 443 16.83 -18.90 7.92
CA ARG A 443 16.80 -19.03 9.38
C ARG A 443 15.50 -19.64 9.89
N GLN A 444 14.49 -19.78 9.04
CA GLN A 444 13.15 -20.22 9.40
C GLN A 444 12.59 -19.39 10.58
N SER A 445 12.67 -18.09 10.45
CA SER A 445 12.24 -17.14 11.48
C SER A 445 11.52 -15.94 10.89
N TYR A 446 10.60 -15.37 11.67
CA TYR A 446 9.95 -14.10 11.35
C TYR A 446 11.00 -13.01 11.14
N ALA A 447 10.80 -12.15 10.14
CA ALA A 447 11.65 -10.99 9.91
C ALA A 447 11.20 -9.82 10.79
N ASP A 448 12.08 -9.34 11.66
CA ASP A 448 11.74 -8.34 12.69
C ASP A 448 11.12 -7.05 12.13
N PHE A 449 11.51 -6.65 10.92
CA PHE A 449 10.96 -5.45 10.28
C PHE A 449 9.52 -5.65 9.79
N SER A 450 9.07 -6.88 9.57
CA SER A 450 7.76 -7.15 8.97
C SER A 450 6.63 -6.59 9.83
N GLY A 451 5.70 -5.88 9.19
CA GLY A 451 4.53 -5.34 9.87
C GLY A 451 3.74 -6.43 10.58
N ARG A 452 3.36 -6.17 11.83
CA ARG A 452 2.63 -7.11 12.68
C ARG A 452 1.16 -6.75 12.80
N GLY A 453 0.30 -7.79 12.87
CA GLY A 453 -1.10 -7.66 13.19
C GLY A 453 -1.35 -7.50 14.71
N TYR A 454 -2.54 -7.70 15.17
CA TYR A 454 -3.73 -7.75 14.33
C TYR A 454 -4.18 -6.34 13.94
N THR A 455 -5.33 -6.21 13.28
CA THR A 455 -5.91 -4.89 13.05
C THR A 455 -6.43 -4.29 14.35
N ARG A 456 -6.64 -2.97 14.38
CA ARG A 456 -7.43 -2.34 15.44
C ARG A 456 -8.89 -2.81 15.34
N LEU A 457 -9.70 -2.45 16.31
CA LEU A 457 -11.13 -2.79 16.35
C LEU A 457 -11.91 -2.28 15.13
N PRO A 458 -12.76 -3.11 14.52
CA PRO A 458 -12.98 -4.53 14.85
C PRO A 458 -11.76 -5.37 14.47
N VAL A 459 -11.30 -6.19 15.42
CA VAL A 459 -10.08 -6.99 15.23
C VAL A 459 -10.25 -8.03 14.16
N GLN A 460 -9.32 -8.07 13.22
CA GLN A 460 -9.22 -9.09 12.19
C GLN A 460 -7.83 -9.72 12.20
N ILE A 461 -7.78 -10.98 11.85
CA ILE A 461 -6.52 -11.72 11.74
C ILE A 461 -5.80 -11.27 10.47
N LYS A 462 -4.73 -10.53 10.66
CA LYS A 462 -3.78 -10.09 9.66
C LYS A 462 -2.37 -10.12 10.29
N PRO A 463 -1.32 -10.44 9.54
CA PRO A 463 -1.29 -10.86 8.14
C PRO A 463 -2.03 -12.17 7.92
N ASP A 464 -2.34 -12.49 6.67
CA ASP A 464 -2.94 -13.78 6.32
C ASP A 464 -1.89 -14.90 6.33
N LEU A 465 -0.74 -14.64 5.74
CA LEU A 465 0.40 -15.56 5.71
C LEU A 465 1.71 -14.79 5.50
N ALA A 466 2.82 -15.51 5.54
CA ALA A 466 4.14 -14.98 5.27
C ALA A 466 4.78 -15.66 4.04
N ALA A 467 5.70 -14.95 3.40
CA ALA A 467 6.53 -15.47 2.32
C ALA A 467 7.99 -15.04 2.53
N PRO A 468 8.96 -15.65 1.83
CA PRO A 468 10.35 -15.24 1.94
C PRO A 468 10.55 -13.78 1.55
N GLY A 469 11.10 -12.98 2.44
CA GLY A 469 11.29 -11.55 2.24
C GLY A 469 12.67 -11.05 2.68
N VAL A 470 13.61 -11.96 2.93
CA VAL A 470 14.97 -11.62 3.32
C VAL A 470 15.94 -12.25 2.32
N ASP A 471 16.82 -11.43 1.79
CA ASP A 471 17.82 -11.85 0.81
C ASP A 471 17.21 -12.49 -0.46
N ILE A 472 16.31 -11.78 -1.13
CA ILE A 472 15.62 -12.24 -2.33
C ILE A 472 16.33 -11.74 -3.58
N ARG A 473 16.68 -12.67 -4.47
CA ARG A 473 17.27 -12.32 -5.76
C ARG A 473 16.20 -12.01 -6.79
N ALA A 474 16.39 -10.90 -7.50
CA ALA A 474 15.40 -10.38 -8.43
C ALA A 474 16.06 -9.60 -9.57
N PRO A 475 15.40 -9.46 -10.74
CA PRO A 475 15.89 -8.62 -11.81
C PRO A 475 16.10 -7.17 -11.38
N ARG A 476 17.10 -6.53 -11.98
CA ARG A 476 17.33 -5.10 -11.79
C ARG A 476 17.27 -4.36 -13.13
N PRO A 477 16.93 -3.05 -13.14
CA PRO A 477 17.01 -2.24 -14.34
C PRO A 477 18.43 -2.24 -14.96
N GLY A 478 18.49 -2.29 -16.28
CA GLY A 478 19.76 -2.33 -17.01
C GLY A 478 20.31 -3.72 -17.24
N GLY A 479 19.66 -4.75 -16.73
CA GLY A 479 20.08 -6.16 -16.86
C GLY A 479 20.68 -6.74 -15.59
N GLY A 480 20.74 -8.05 -15.52
CA GLY A 480 21.22 -8.79 -14.37
C GLY A 480 20.22 -8.82 -13.22
N TYR A 481 20.76 -9.14 -12.05
CA TYR A 481 19.97 -9.39 -10.84
C TYR A 481 20.51 -8.55 -9.68
N GLN A 482 19.65 -8.34 -8.72
CA GLN A 482 19.96 -7.69 -7.44
C GLN A 482 19.41 -8.53 -6.31
N THR A 483 19.81 -8.20 -5.12
CA THR A 483 19.34 -8.83 -3.89
C THR A 483 18.50 -7.82 -3.10
N ALA A 484 17.32 -8.22 -2.59
CA ALA A 484 16.38 -7.32 -1.95
C ALA A 484 15.67 -7.92 -0.74
N THR A 485 15.49 -7.12 0.33
CA THR A 485 14.81 -7.50 1.57
C THR A 485 13.63 -6.57 1.86
N GLY A 486 12.50 -7.13 2.25
CA GLY A 486 11.30 -6.39 2.63
C GLY A 486 10.04 -7.19 2.33
N THR A 487 8.92 -6.75 2.90
CA THR A 487 7.62 -7.33 2.58
C THR A 487 7.20 -7.07 1.13
N SER A 488 7.77 -6.02 0.51
CA SER A 488 7.63 -5.77 -0.94
C SER A 488 8.07 -6.94 -1.81
N PHE A 489 9.06 -7.70 -1.34
CA PHE A 489 9.64 -8.83 -2.08
C PHE A 489 9.10 -10.18 -1.62
N ALA A 490 8.43 -10.21 -0.48
CA ALA A 490 7.64 -11.36 -0.03
C ALA A 490 6.30 -11.46 -0.77
N THR A 491 5.62 -10.35 -0.93
CA THR A 491 4.30 -10.26 -1.56
C THR A 491 4.23 -10.89 -2.94
N PRO A 492 5.19 -10.64 -3.87
CA PRO A 492 5.13 -11.22 -5.21
C PRO A 492 5.27 -12.74 -5.26
N PHE A 493 5.85 -13.39 -4.26
CA PHE A 493 5.79 -14.86 -4.16
C PHE A 493 4.35 -15.35 -4.04
N VAL A 494 3.55 -14.66 -3.24
CA VAL A 494 2.14 -14.99 -3.07
C VAL A 494 1.33 -14.64 -4.32
N SER A 495 1.62 -13.51 -4.95
CA SER A 495 0.98 -13.12 -6.22
C SER A 495 1.24 -14.16 -7.31
N GLY A 496 2.47 -14.64 -7.43
CA GLY A 496 2.82 -15.72 -8.36
C GLY A 496 2.12 -17.03 -8.01
N ALA A 497 2.12 -17.43 -6.75
CA ALA A 497 1.42 -18.63 -6.29
C ALA A 497 -0.09 -18.55 -6.56
N ALA A 498 -0.71 -17.38 -6.33
CA ALA A 498 -2.11 -17.14 -6.68
C ALA A 498 -2.36 -17.35 -8.19
N ALA A 499 -1.46 -16.87 -9.03
CA ALA A 499 -1.56 -17.09 -10.49
C ALA A 499 -1.48 -18.58 -10.85
N LEU A 500 -0.64 -19.36 -10.19
CA LEU A 500 -0.56 -20.82 -10.41
C LEU A 500 -1.86 -21.51 -10.00
N LEU A 501 -2.45 -21.16 -8.87
CA LEU A 501 -3.74 -21.69 -8.43
C LEU A 501 -4.86 -21.32 -9.38
N MET A 502 -4.89 -20.08 -9.85
CA MET A 502 -5.90 -19.60 -10.81
C MET A 502 -5.74 -20.25 -12.18
N GLU A 503 -4.54 -20.52 -12.62
CA GLU A 503 -4.27 -21.32 -13.82
C GLU A 503 -4.87 -22.71 -13.70
N TRP A 504 -4.56 -23.41 -12.60
CA TRP A 504 -5.09 -24.74 -12.34
C TRP A 504 -6.62 -24.76 -12.29
N GLY A 505 -7.21 -23.80 -11.61
CA GLY A 505 -8.66 -23.73 -11.44
C GLY A 505 -9.39 -23.21 -12.66
N ILE A 506 -9.08 -21.99 -13.07
CA ILE A 506 -9.84 -21.26 -14.10
C ILE A 506 -9.43 -21.70 -15.50
N VAL A 507 -8.14 -21.64 -15.83
CA VAL A 507 -7.64 -21.89 -17.19
C VAL A 507 -7.80 -23.36 -17.56
N ARG A 508 -7.46 -24.27 -16.65
CA ARG A 508 -7.57 -25.71 -16.85
C ARG A 508 -8.94 -26.29 -16.50
N GLY A 509 -9.86 -25.47 -16.01
CA GLY A 509 -11.24 -25.84 -15.78
C GLY A 509 -11.52 -26.71 -14.55
N ASN A 510 -10.55 -26.89 -13.65
CA ASN A 510 -10.77 -27.67 -12.43
C ASN A 510 -11.67 -26.96 -11.42
N ASP A 511 -11.60 -25.64 -11.35
CA ASP A 511 -12.46 -24.78 -10.55
C ASP A 511 -12.53 -23.38 -11.14
N PRO A 512 -13.56 -23.07 -11.94
CA PRO A 512 -13.72 -21.77 -12.61
C PRO A 512 -13.86 -20.58 -11.66
N TYR A 513 -14.14 -20.84 -10.40
CA TYR A 513 -14.34 -19.82 -9.35
C TYR A 513 -13.15 -19.68 -8.40
N LEU A 514 -12.00 -20.27 -8.75
CA LEU A 514 -10.79 -20.21 -7.94
C LEU A 514 -10.08 -18.87 -8.14
N TYR A 515 -10.55 -17.85 -7.43
CA TYR A 515 -9.96 -16.52 -7.37
C TYR A 515 -10.33 -15.83 -6.05
N GLY A 516 -9.72 -14.70 -5.75
CA GLY A 516 -10.06 -13.86 -4.60
C GLY A 516 -9.96 -14.59 -3.26
N GLN A 517 -11.04 -14.57 -2.47
CA GLN A 517 -11.07 -15.17 -1.13
C GLN A 517 -10.89 -16.70 -1.16
N LYS A 518 -11.29 -17.34 -2.23
CA LYS A 518 -11.10 -18.79 -2.40
C LYS A 518 -9.62 -19.13 -2.56
N VAL A 519 -8.87 -18.37 -3.35
CA VAL A 519 -7.41 -18.47 -3.42
C VAL A 519 -6.78 -18.26 -2.05
N LYS A 520 -7.20 -17.22 -1.35
CA LYS A 520 -6.74 -16.94 0.02
C LYS A 520 -6.95 -18.15 0.94
N SER A 521 -8.13 -18.76 0.89
CA SER A 521 -8.46 -19.93 1.71
C SER A 521 -7.52 -21.11 1.43
N TYR A 522 -7.23 -21.38 0.17
CA TYR A 522 -6.31 -22.47 -0.19
C TYR A 522 -4.87 -22.16 0.19
N LEU A 523 -4.42 -20.92 0.03
CA LEU A 523 -3.10 -20.50 0.45
C LEU A 523 -2.90 -20.61 1.96
N ILE A 524 -3.90 -20.22 2.73
CA ILE A 524 -3.90 -20.36 4.19
C ILE A 524 -3.91 -21.84 4.60
N ASN A 525 -4.76 -22.63 3.96
CA ASN A 525 -4.87 -24.06 4.28
C ASN A 525 -3.56 -24.83 4.00
N GLY A 526 -2.83 -24.44 2.97
CA GLY A 526 -1.54 -25.05 2.62
C GLY A 526 -0.33 -24.44 3.32
N ALA A 527 -0.52 -23.41 4.14
CA ALA A 527 0.58 -22.72 4.81
C ALA A 527 1.29 -23.63 5.82
N LYS A 528 2.61 -23.51 5.89
CA LYS A 528 3.43 -24.26 6.83
C LYS A 528 3.65 -23.51 8.12
N GLN A 529 3.65 -24.23 9.23
CA GLN A 529 4.02 -23.68 10.51
C GLN A 529 5.51 -23.35 10.56
N LEU A 530 5.82 -22.20 11.10
CA LEU A 530 7.18 -21.72 11.26
C LEU A 530 7.74 -22.22 12.61
N PRO A 531 8.91 -22.85 12.64
CA PRO A 531 9.55 -23.24 13.91
C PRO A 531 9.72 -22.03 14.84
N GLY A 532 9.48 -22.22 16.13
CA GLY A 532 9.56 -21.15 17.13
C GLY A 532 8.26 -20.37 17.35
N GLU A 533 7.29 -20.48 16.45
CA GLU A 533 5.93 -19.97 16.70
C GLU A 533 5.06 -21.08 17.29
N THR A 534 4.34 -20.77 18.36
CA THR A 534 3.57 -21.75 19.14
C THR A 534 2.07 -21.62 19.00
N GLU A 535 1.60 -20.45 18.59
CA GLU A 535 0.18 -20.15 18.40
C GLU A 535 -0.13 -19.90 16.92
N TRP A 536 -1.28 -20.38 16.48
CA TRP A 536 -1.75 -20.26 15.11
C TRP A 536 -3.25 -19.95 15.07
N PRO A 537 -3.70 -18.90 14.34
CA PRO A 537 -2.84 -17.89 13.67
C PRO A 537 -2.15 -16.98 14.68
N ASN A 538 -1.17 -16.19 14.22
CA ASN A 538 -0.52 -15.19 15.05
C ASN A 538 -0.29 -13.86 14.31
N ALA A 539 0.06 -12.84 15.05
CA ALA A 539 0.20 -11.48 14.54
C ALA A 539 1.45 -11.27 13.66
N ARG A 540 2.41 -12.20 13.68
CA ARG A 540 3.67 -12.09 12.93
C ARG A 540 3.56 -12.66 11.53
N VAL A 541 3.09 -13.89 11.41
CA VAL A 541 3.08 -14.66 10.15
C VAL A 541 1.69 -15.20 9.80
N GLY A 542 0.66 -14.75 10.50
CA GLY A 542 -0.71 -15.19 10.27
C GLY A 542 -0.86 -16.70 10.45
N TRP A 543 -1.35 -17.36 9.39
CA TRP A 543 -1.60 -18.81 9.40
C TRP A 543 -0.37 -19.65 9.05
N GLY A 544 0.76 -19.03 8.70
CA GLY A 544 2.00 -19.71 8.39
C GLY A 544 2.68 -19.19 7.13
N THR A 545 3.66 -19.95 6.65
CA THR A 545 4.47 -19.61 5.48
C THR A 545 3.92 -20.22 4.21
N LEU A 546 4.02 -19.49 3.10
CA LEU A 546 3.57 -19.94 1.79
C LEU A 546 4.20 -21.28 1.41
N CYS A 547 3.37 -22.26 1.04
CA CYS A 547 3.77 -23.47 0.34
C CYS A 547 2.78 -23.76 -0.79
N THR A 548 3.15 -23.42 -2.01
CA THR A 548 2.29 -23.53 -3.19
C THR A 548 1.84 -24.96 -3.45
N ALA A 549 2.74 -25.92 -3.30
CA ALA A 549 2.40 -27.33 -3.52
C ALA A 549 1.31 -27.84 -2.57
N GLN A 550 1.33 -27.41 -1.30
CA GLN A 550 0.33 -27.82 -0.31
C GLN A 550 -0.98 -27.00 -0.41
N SER A 551 -0.95 -25.89 -1.14
CA SER A 551 -2.11 -25.04 -1.35
C SER A 551 -3.00 -25.51 -2.50
N LEU A 552 -2.52 -26.41 -3.37
CA LEU A 552 -3.36 -26.98 -4.41
C LEU A 552 -4.43 -27.88 -3.78
N PRO A 553 -5.70 -27.77 -4.23
CA PRO A 553 -6.73 -28.68 -3.79
C PRO A 553 -6.41 -30.13 -4.14
N GLU A 554 -6.65 -31.04 -3.22
CA GLU A 554 -6.63 -32.48 -3.51
C GLU A 554 -7.82 -32.81 -4.42
N ILE A 555 -7.57 -33.55 -5.50
CA ILE A 555 -8.60 -34.03 -6.44
C ILE A 555 -9.13 -35.37 -5.96
#